data_7b4aa0eeebbd5ad1d13aebcf8296a428
#
_entry.id   7b4aa0eeebbd5ad1d13aebcf8296a428
#
_cell.length_a   1.000
_cell.length_b   1.000
_cell.length_c   1.000
_cell.angle_alpha   90.00
_cell.angle_beta   90.00
_cell.angle_gamma   90.00
#
_symmetry.space_group_name_H-M   'P 1'
#
loop_
_entity.id
_entity.type
_entity.pdbx_description
1 polymer ?
#
loop_
_entity_poly.entity_id
_entity_poly.type
_entity_poly.pdbx_seq_one_letter_code
_entity_poly.pdbx_strand_id
1 'polypeptide(L)'
;IALAPFTAVFRNPLYLGLQRSRTAREAIKVMTELVQEYGYYSSGESFTIADPNEIWIMEMIGKGPGVRGAVWVAVRVPDDCISAHANQSRIHQFNMNDKENCMYSADVISFAREKGYFDGVNKDFSFADAYAPLDFGARRYCEARVWSYFNMFTDRGNEFLPYILGETNTPMPLFVKPNRKVSVQDVKNAMRDHYEGTPLDISKDFGAGPMLCQLFK
;
A
#
# COMPACT_ATOMS: atom_id res chain seq x y z
N ILE A 1 -13.32 -32.07 -9.22
CA ILE A 1 -12.95 -31.28 -10.41
C ILE A 1 -13.52 -29.87 -10.22
N ALA A 2 -12.88 -29.02 -9.44
CA ALA A 2 -13.27 -27.62 -9.31
C ALA A 2 -12.13 -26.77 -8.73
N LEU A 3 -10.88 -27.00 -9.15
CA LEU A 3 -9.72 -26.26 -8.67
C LEU A 3 -9.18 -25.23 -9.69
N ALA A 4 -9.72 -25.20 -10.91
CA ALA A 4 -9.27 -24.32 -11.98
C ALA A 4 -9.72 -22.84 -11.88
N PRO A 5 -10.85 -22.46 -11.27
CA PRO A 5 -11.25 -21.05 -11.21
C PRO A 5 -10.49 -20.23 -10.18
N PHE A 6 -10.02 -20.81 -9.09
CA PHE A 6 -9.45 -20.04 -7.96
C PHE A 6 -8.03 -19.52 -8.20
N THR A 7 -7.21 -20.27 -8.90
CA THR A 7 -5.83 -19.82 -9.24
C THR A 7 -5.80 -18.80 -10.37
N ALA A 8 -6.84 -18.78 -11.20
CA ALA A 8 -6.94 -17.81 -12.30
C ALA A 8 -7.27 -16.38 -11.81
N VAL A 9 -8.02 -16.25 -10.73
CA VAL A 9 -8.48 -14.95 -10.23
C VAL A 9 -7.36 -14.16 -9.58
N PHE A 10 -6.37 -14.81 -8.96
CA PHE A 10 -5.23 -14.13 -8.32
C PHE A 10 -4.33 -13.36 -9.30
N ARG A 11 -4.13 -13.87 -10.51
CA ARG A 11 -3.32 -13.20 -11.56
C ARG A 11 -4.13 -12.39 -12.57
N ASN A 12 -5.42 -12.59 -12.65
CA ASN A 12 -6.28 -12.06 -13.71
C ASN A 12 -6.92 -10.68 -13.43
N PRO A 13 -7.19 -10.20 -12.19
CA PRO A 13 -7.81 -8.90 -12.01
C PRO A 13 -6.99 -7.77 -12.63
N LEU A 14 -5.67 -7.83 -12.54
CA LEU A 14 -4.77 -6.84 -13.16
C LEU A 14 -4.87 -6.87 -14.69
N TYR A 15 -4.75 -8.05 -15.30
CA TYR A 15 -4.85 -8.19 -16.76
C TYR A 15 -6.23 -7.81 -17.29
N LEU A 16 -7.27 -8.25 -16.61
CA LEU A 16 -8.64 -7.92 -17.01
C LEU A 16 -8.96 -6.45 -16.75
N GLY A 17 -8.44 -5.87 -15.67
CA GLY A 17 -8.50 -4.44 -15.41
C GLY A 17 -7.88 -3.65 -16.56
N LEU A 18 -6.65 -3.98 -16.97
CA LEU A 18 -5.96 -3.33 -18.08
C LEU A 18 -6.65 -3.53 -19.43
N GLN A 19 -7.24 -4.72 -19.67
CA GLN A 19 -7.92 -5.00 -20.94
C GLN A 19 -9.31 -4.36 -21.06
N ARG A 20 -9.99 -4.13 -19.92
CA ARG A 20 -11.39 -3.72 -19.89
C ARG A 20 -11.62 -2.29 -19.45
N SER A 21 -10.54 -1.54 -19.15
CA SER A 21 -10.63 -0.15 -18.69
C SER A 21 -9.82 0.79 -19.57
N ARG A 22 -10.25 2.04 -19.61
CA ARG A 22 -9.59 3.15 -20.30
C ARG A 22 -9.06 4.20 -19.33
N THR A 23 -9.51 4.16 -18.07
CA THR A 23 -9.14 5.08 -17.01
C THR A 23 -8.77 4.32 -15.74
N ALA A 24 -8.03 4.97 -14.85
CA ALA A 24 -7.67 4.42 -13.55
C ALA A 24 -8.92 4.05 -12.72
N ARG A 25 -9.95 4.89 -12.74
CA ARG A 25 -11.23 4.64 -12.04
C ARG A 25 -11.98 3.44 -12.59
N GLU A 26 -12.03 3.29 -13.92
CA GLU A 26 -12.61 2.09 -14.54
C GLU A 26 -11.84 0.83 -14.15
N ALA A 27 -10.49 0.90 -14.09
CA ALA A 27 -9.68 -0.23 -13.67
C ALA A 27 -9.97 -0.65 -12.23
N ILE A 28 -10.06 0.31 -11.29
CA ILE A 28 -10.46 0.05 -9.91
C ILE A 28 -11.81 -0.65 -9.87
N LYS A 29 -12.80 -0.15 -10.61
CA LYS A 29 -14.15 -0.73 -10.66
C LYS A 29 -14.13 -2.16 -11.21
N VAL A 30 -13.50 -2.38 -12.35
CA VAL A 30 -13.40 -3.71 -12.97
C VAL A 30 -12.72 -4.71 -12.04
N MET A 31 -11.60 -4.34 -11.43
CA MET A 31 -10.85 -5.21 -10.51
C MET A 31 -11.70 -5.58 -9.28
N THR A 32 -12.34 -4.60 -8.67
CA THR A 32 -13.12 -4.81 -7.45
C THR A 32 -14.42 -5.58 -7.71
N GLU A 33 -15.09 -5.37 -8.85
CA GLU A 33 -16.25 -6.18 -9.29
C GLU A 33 -15.85 -7.64 -9.53
N LEU A 34 -14.74 -7.89 -10.21
CA LEU A 34 -14.23 -9.25 -10.44
C LEU A 34 -13.91 -9.96 -9.11
N VAL A 35 -13.27 -9.25 -8.18
CA VAL A 35 -12.98 -9.79 -6.85
C VAL A 35 -14.26 -10.09 -6.07
N GLN A 36 -15.27 -9.23 -6.17
CA GLN A 36 -16.57 -9.48 -5.53
C GLN A 36 -17.28 -10.67 -6.13
N GLU A 37 -17.20 -10.86 -7.45
CA GLU A 37 -17.88 -11.95 -8.17
C GLU A 37 -17.17 -13.30 -8.00
N TYR A 38 -15.85 -13.33 -8.13
CA TYR A 38 -15.05 -14.56 -8.17
C TYR A 38 -14.29 -14.87 -6.88
N GLY A 39 -14.14 -13.90 -5.99
CA GLY A 39 -13.38 -14.02 -4.76
C GLY A 39 -11.95 -13.49 -4.89
N TYR A 40 -11.25 -13.44 -3.75
CA TYR A 40 -9.87 -12.99 -3.63
C TYR A 40 -9.10 -13.94 -2.73
N TYR A 41 -8.06 -14.55 -3.29
CA TYR A 41 -7.28 -15.59 -2.60
C TYR A 41 -5.87 -15.10 -2.23
N SER A 42 -5.80 -13.95 -1.60
CA SER A 42 -4.57 -13.42 -1.01
C SER A 42 -4.86 -12.81 0.35
N SER A 43 -3.82 -12.67 1.19
CA SER A 43 -3.93 -11.91 2.43
C SER A 43 -4.20 -10.43 2.17
N GLY A 44 -3.47 -9.85 1.23
CA GLY A 44 -3.64 -8.46 0.81
C GLY A 44 -2.61 -8.02 -0.22
N GLU A 45 -2.93 -6.95 -0.94
CA GLU A 45 -2.05 -6.32 -1.92
C GLU A 45 -2.29 -4.80 -1.98
N SER A 46 -1.23 -4.07 -2.31
CA SER A 46 -1.29 -2.66 -2.68
C SER A 46 -1.07 -2.51 -4.18
N PHE A 47 -1.92 -1.72 -4.83
CA PHE A 47 -1.89 -1.46 -6.27
C PHE A 47 -1.63 0.01 -6.54
N THR A 48 -0.73 0.32 -7.45
CA THR A 48 -0.66 1.64 -8.09
C THR A 48 -1.37 1.56 -9.42
N ILE A 49 -2.41 2.34 -9.60
CA ILE A 49 -3.28 2.35 -10.79
C ILE A 49 -3.21 3.76 -11.39
N ALA A 50 -2.75 3.88 -12.62
CA ALA A 50 -2.51 5.16 -13.26
C ALA A 50 -3.08 5.22 -14.67
N ASP A 51 -3.53 6.39 -15.05
CA ASP A 51 -3.80 6.79 -16.43
C ASP A 51 -3.10 8.13 -16.74
N PRO A 52 -3.24 8.74 -17.93
CA PRO A 52 -2.59 10.00 -18.24
C PRO A 52 -3.00 11.18 -17.35
N ASN A 53 -4.09 11.10 -16.60
CA ASN A 53 -4.67 12.22 -15.87
C ASN A 53 -4.57 12.06 -14.35
N GLU A 54 -4.55 10.82 -13.84
CA GLU A 54 -4.58 10.59 -12.39
C GLU A 54 -3.86 9.28 -11.99
N ILE A 55 -3.43 9.24 -10.73
CA ILE A 55 -2.80 8.08 -10.09
C ILE A 55 -3.59 7.75 -8.82
N TRP A 56 -3.82 6.47 -8.59
CA TRP A 56 -4.49 5.94 -7.40
C TRP A 56 -3.62 4.91 -6.70
N ILE A 57 -3.62 4.95 -5.37
CA ILE A 57 -3.15 3.84 -4.53
C ILE A 57 -4.40 3.10 -4.05
N MET A 58 -4.49 1.82 -4.35
CA MET A 58 -5.55 0.95 -3.86
C MET A 58 -4.95 -0.15 -2.99
N GLU A 59 -5.51 -0.35 -1.81
CA GLU A 59 -5.17 -1.43 -0.91
C GLU A 59 -6.38 -2.36 -0.76
N MET A 60 -6.13 -3.67 -0.86
CA MET A 60 -7.15 -4.70 -0.84
C MET A 60 -6.74 -5.83 0.08
N ILE A 61 -7.66 -6.26 0.94
CA ILE A 61 -7.45 -7.33 1.93
C ILE A 61 -8.52 -8.40 1.74
N GLY A 62 -8.10 -9.65 1.65
CA GLY A 62 -9.01 -10.79 1.55
C GLY A 62 -9.83 -10.99 2.82
N LYS A 63 -11.08 -11.39 2.66
CA LYS A 63 -12.00 -11.64 3.78
C LYS A 63 -11.75 -12.95 4.52
N GLY A 64 -10.74 -13.70 4.09
CA GLY A 64 -10.37 -14.99 4.69
C GLY A 64 -11.02 -16.20 4.03
N PRO A 65 -10.63 -17.41 4.45
CA PRO A 65 -11.11 -18.66 3.85
C PRO A 65 -12.64 -18.79 3.89
N GLY A 66 -13.23 -19.18 2.78
CA GLY A 66 -14.67 -19.42 2.67
C GLY A 66 -15.53 -18.15 2.49
N VAL A 67 -14.96 -16.96 2.61
CA VAL A 67 -15.67 -15.70 2.40
C VAL A 67 -15.28 -15.09 1.06
N ARG A 68 -16.27 -14.86 0.20
CA ARG A 68 -16.06 -14.30 -1.13
C ARG A 68 -15.82 -12.78 -1.06
N GLY A 69 -14.96 -12.27 -1.94
CA GLY A 69 -14.66 -10.86 -2.05
C GLY A 69 -13.48 -10.40 -1.19
N ALA A 70 -13.29 -9.11 -1.15
CA ALA A 70 -12.29 -8.43 -0.36
C ALA A 70 -12.85 -7.12 0.18
N VAL A 71 -12.23 -6.60 1.24
CA VAL A 71 -12.36 -5.19 1.61
C VAL A 71 -11.23 -4.41 0.96
N TRP A 72 -11.52 -3.20 0.55
CA TRP A 72 -10.53 -2.37 -0.16
C TRP A 72 -10.83 -0.88 0.01
N VAL A 73 -9.80 -0.10 -0.15
CA VAL A 73 -9.85 1.36 -0.22
C VAL A 73 -8.87 1.83 -1.29
N ALA A 74 -9.25 2.84 -2.06
CA ALA A 74 -8.43 3.48 -3.06
C ALA A 74 -8.45 4.99 -2.84
N VAL A 75 -7.27 5.62 -2.87
CA VAL A 75 -7.10 7.06 -2.68
C VAL A 75 -6.31 7.64 -3.84
N ARG A 76 -6.80 8.75 -4.40
CA ARG A 76 -6.11 9.47 -5.47
C ARG A 76 -4.86 10.15 -4.93
N VAL A 77 -3.75 10.01 -5.64
CA VAL A 77 -2.51 10.73 -5.34
C VAL A 77 -2.67 12.18 -5.79
N PRO A 78 -2.43 13.18 -4.93
CA PRO A 78 -2.45 14.59 -5.37
C PRO A 78 -1.40 14.87 -6.44
N ASP A 79 -1.72 15.73 -7.40
CA ASP A 79 -0.93 15.95 -8.61
C ASP A 79 0.50 16.46 -8.37
N ASP A 80 0.74 17.10 -7.23
CA ASP A 80 2.05 17.63 -6.85
C ASP A 80 2.78 16.76 -5.80
N CYS A 81 2.29 15.55 -5.56
CA CYS A 81 2.82 14.63 -4.57
C CYS A 81 3.41 13.35 -5.19
N ILE A 82 4.27 12.72 -4.42
CA ILE A 82 4.72 11.34 -4.64
C ILE A 82 4.19 10.44 -3.53
N SER A 83 4.07 9.16 -3.84
CA SER A 83 3.77 8.09 -2.90
C SER A 83 4.67 6.90 -3.15
N ALA A 84 4.83 6.07 -2.15
CA ALA A 84 5.47 4.78 -2.26
C ALA A 84 4.75 3.77 -1.35
N HIS A 85 4.77 2.51 -1.74
CA HIS A 85 4.29 1.42 -0.91
C HIS A 85 5.20 0.21 -1.06
N ALA A 86 5.21 -0.61 -0.03
CA ALA A 86 5.89 -1.89 0.00
C ALA A 86 4.91 -2.98 0.43
N ASN A 87 5.35 -4.02 1.13
CA ASN A 87 4.47 -5.12 1.56
C ASN A 87 3.72 -4.81 2.86
N GLN A 88 3.26 -3.57 3.04
CA GLN A 88 2.48 -3.10 4.19
C GLN A 88 1.40 -2.16 3.72
N SER A 89 0.20 -2.28 4.29
CA SER A 89 -0.89 -1.32 4.09
C SER A 89 -0.51 0.02 4.74
N ARG A 90 -0.80 1.12 4.05
CA ARG A 90 -0.44 2.48 4.46
C ARG A 90 -1.58 3.48 4.42
N ILE A 91 -2.74 3.08 3.89
CA ILE A 91 -3.93 3.92 3.95
C ILE A 91 -4.52 3.79 5.35
N HIS A 92 -4.24 4.77 6.21
CA HIS A 92 -4.82 4.85 7.54
C HIS A 92 -6.25 5.41 7.46
N GLN A 93 -6.43 6.66 7.84
CA GLN A 93 -7.71 7.36 7.72
C GLN A 93 -7.90 7.86 6.30
N PHE A 94 -9.13 7.83 5.82
CA PHE A 94 -9.51 8.31 4.50
C PHE A 94 -10.87 9.01 4.56
N ASN A 95 -11.07 9.99 3.68
CA ASN A 95 -12.30 10.78 3.67
C ASN A 95 -13.42 10.06 2.89
N MET A 96 -14.30 9.40 3.59
CA MET A 96 -15.43 8.66 3.00
C MET A 96 -16.44 9.55 2.26
N ASN A 97 -16.43 10.86 2.50
CA ASN A 97 -17.31 11.82 1.84
C ASN A 97 -16.71 12.40 0.55
N ASP A 98 -15.41 12.22 0.34
CA ASP A 98 -14.70 12.69 -0.84
C ASP A 98 -14.77 11.63 -1.97
N LYS A 99 -15.90 11.61 -2.68
CA LYS A 99 -16.13 10.66 -3.77
C LYS A 99 -15.27 10.92 -5.01
N GLU A 100 -14.63 12.07 -5.07
CA GLU A 100 -13.74 12.41 -6.17
C GLU A 100 -12.35 11.79 -5.96
N ASN A 101 -11.84 11.77 -4.73
CA ASN A 101 -10.49 11.32 -4.43
C ASN A 101 -10.44 10.06 -3.57
N CYS A 102 -11.59 9.46 -3.24
CA CYS A 102 -11.66 8.25 -2.43
C CYS A 102 -12.75 7.28 -2.92
N MET A 103 -12.38 6.02 -3.08
CA MET A 103 -13.27 4.89 -3.39
C MET A 103 -13.00 3.77 -2.38
N TYR A 104 -14.02 3.03 -1.98
CA TYR A 104 -13.88 1.95 -1.00
C TYR A 104 -15.02 0.93 -1.09
N SER A 105 -14.80 -0.29 -0.56
CA SER A 105 -15.84 -1.31 -0.48
C SER A 105 -16.92 -0.90 0.52
N ALA A 106 -18.19 -1.13 0.16
CA ALA A 106 -19.32 -0.70 0.98
C ALA A 106 -19.30 -1.26 2.41
N ASP A 107 -18.66 -2.39 2.60
CA ASP A 107 -18.56 -3.12 3.86
C ASP A 107 -17.20 -2.92 4.58
N VAL A 108 -16.36 -1.98 4.15
CA VAL A 108 -15.02 -1.78 4.69
C VAL A 108 -14.98 -1.56 6.21
N ILE A 109 -15.97 -0.90 6.80
CA ILE A 109 -16.06 -0.72 8.26
C ILE A 109 -16.91 -1.81 8.91
N SER A 110 -18.04 -2.19 8.31
CA SER A 110 -18.93 -3.20 8.91
C SER A 110 -18.25 -4.57 9.02
N PHE A 111 -17.45 -4.95 8.05
CA PHE A 111 -16.67 -6.17 8.10
C PHE A 111 -15.57 -6.12 9.18
N ALA A 112 -14.89 -4.98 9.36
CA ALA A 112 -13.92 -4.82 10.46
C ALA A 112 -14.60 -4.99 11.83
N ARG A 113 -15.80 -4.44 12.01
CA ARG A 113 -16.59 -4.63 13.24
C ARG A 113 -17.02 -6.08 13.45
N GLU A 114 -17.53 -6.73 12.41
CA GLU A 114 -17.92 -8.15 12.45
C GLU A 114 -16.76 -9.04 12.91
N LYS A 115 -15.53 -8.73 12.46
CA LYS A 115 -14.33 -9.49 12.83
C LYS A 115 -13.68 -9.03 14.15
N GLY A 116 -14.19 -8.00 14.80
CA GLY A 116 -13.61 -7.47 16.02
C GLY A 116 -12.30 -6.71 15.81
N TYR A 117 -12.03 -6.26 14.58
CA TYR A 117 -10.83 -5.49 14.25
C TYR A 117 -10.99 -4.00 14.54
N PHE A 118 -12.22 -3.54 14.71
CA PHE A 118 -12.55 -2.15 14.99
C PHE A 118 -13.89 -2.04 15.73
N ASP A 119 -13.92 -1.27 16.84
CA ASP A 119 -15.11 -1.01 17.66
C ASP A 119 -15.42 0.49 17.84
N GLY A 120 -14.58 1.37 17.26
CA GLY A 120 -14.68 2.82 17.37
C GLY A 120 -15.77 3.47 16.50
N VAL A 121 -15.78 4.79 16.46
CA VAL A 121 -16.68 5.58 15.60
C VAL A 121 -16.09 5.67 14.17
N ASN A 122 -16.95 5.70 13.15
CA ASN A 122 -16.52 5.63 11.74
C ASN A 122 -15.44 6.65 11.34
N LYS A 123 -15.50 7.88 11.92
CA LYS A 123 -14.52 8.92 11.61
C LYS A 123 -13.09 8.59 12.03
N ASP A 124 -12.93 7.69 12.99
CA ASP A 124 -11.64 7.28 13.53
C ASP A 124 -11.14 5.95 12.90
N PHE A 125 -11.88 5.43 11.93
CA PHE A 125 -11.51 4.20 11.25
C PHE A 125 -10.23 4.36 10.45
N SER A 126 -9.26 3.48 10.69
CA SER A 126 -8.02 3.35 9.95
C SER A 126 -7.99 1.99 9.24
N PHE A 127 -7.88 2.00 7.92
CA PHE A 127 -7.86 0.77 7.14
C PHE A 127 -6.62 -0.08 7.47
N ALA A 128 -5.44 0.55 7.45
CA ALA A 128 -4.19 -0.15 7.74
C ALA A 128 -4.18 -0.74 9.16
N ASP A 129 -4.61 0.02 10.16
CA ASP A 129 -4.58 -0.45 11.55
C ASP A 129 -5.58 -1.58 11.82
N ALA A 130 -6.75 -1.54 11.13
CA ALA A 130 -7.76 -2.58 11.27
C ALA A 130 -7.38 -3.89 10.55
N TYR A 131 -6.80 -3.82 9.35
CA TYR A 131 -6.62 -4.98 8.50
C TYR A 131 -5.19 -5.46 8.34
N ALA A 132 -4.22 -4.63 8.61
CA ALA A 132 -2.79 -4.93 8.48
C ALA A 132 -1.98 -4.19 9.56
N PRO A 133 -2.25 -4.47 10.86
CA PRO A 133 -1.57 -3.78 11.94
C PRO A 133 -0.05 -3.92 11.81
N LEU A 134 0.65 -2.81 12.03
CA LEU A 134 2.08 -2.72 11.87
C LEU A 134 2.80 -3.52 12.96
N ASP A 135 3.62 -4.47 12.55
CA ASP A 135 4.56 -5.16 13.42
C ASP A 135 6.00 -4.65 13.22
N PHE A 136 6.94 -5.19 13.99
CA PHE A 136 8.35 -4.85 13.89
C PHE A 136 8.92 -5.17 12.49
N GLY A 137 8.55 -6.31 11.91
CA GLY A 137 9.01 -6.73 10.60
C GLY A 137 8.50 -5.80 9.50
N ALA A 138 7.22 -5.47 9.53
CA ALA A 138 6.62 -4.53 8.58
C ALA A 138 7.27 -3.14 8.66
N ARG A 139 7.55 -2.64 9.88
CA ARG A 139 8.24 -1.37 10.08
C ARG A 139 9.64 -1.39 9.50
N ARG A 140 10.43 -2.42 9.78
CA ARG A 140 11.85 -2.51 9.39
C ARG A 140 12.05 -2.92 7.94
N TYR A 141 11.20 -3.77 7.38
CA TYR A 141 11.39 -4.29 6.03
C TYR A 141 10.50 -3.62 4.98
N CYS A 142 9.35 -3.11 5.38
CA CYS A 142 8.42 -2.47 4.44
C CYS A 142 8.51 -0.95 4.52
N GLU A 143 8.24 -0.37 5.69
CA GLU A 143 8.21 1.08 5.86
C GLU A 143 9.60 1.72 5.69
N ALA A 144 10.70 1.02 5.99
CA ALA A 144 12.06 1.51 5.73
C ALA A 144 12.30 1.78 4.23
N ARG A 145 11.72 0.96 3.32
CA ARG A 145 11.82 1.20 1.87
C ARG A 145 11.09 2.47 1.45
N VAL A 146 9.93 2.70 2.03
CA VAL A 146 9.14 3.93 1.80
C VAL A 146 9.86 5.14 2.36
N TRP A 147 10.40 5.02 3.58
CA TRP A 147 11.21 6.08 4.20
C TRP A 147 12.38 6.47 3.31
N SER A 148 13.15 5.50 2.81
CA SER A 148 14.29 5.79 1.94
C SER A 148 13.87 6.51 0.66
N TYR A 149 12.77 6.06 0.04
CA TYR A 149 12.22 6.75 -1.12
C TYR A 149 11.84 8.21 -0.81
N PHE A 150 11.16 8.46 0.31
CA PHE A 150 10.83 9.82 0.73
C PHE A 150 12.06 10.65 1.08
N ASN A 151 13.07 10.05 1.72
CA ASN A 151 14.32 10.70 2.05
C ASN A 151 15.10 11.17 0.82
N MET A 152 15.03 10.44 -0.30
CA MET A 152 15.68 10.84 -1.56
C MET A 152 15.05 12.05 -2.23
N PHE A 153 13.76 12.28 -2.03
CA PHE A 153 13.00 13.28 -2.79
C PHE A 153 12.43 14.40 -1.93
N THR A 154 12.63 14.35 -0.62
CA THR A 154 12.20 15.40 0.32
C THR A 154 13.30 15.70 1.35
N ASP A 155 13.23 16.87 1.99
CA ASP A 155 14.12 17.20 3.10
C ASP A 155 13.59 16.68 4.45
N ARG A 156 12.57 15.79 4.42
CA ARG A 156 11.85 15.31 5.60
C ARG A 156 12.31 13.93 6.10
N GLY A 157 13.37 13.36 5.52
CA GLY A 157 13.83 12.02 5.92
C GLY A 157 14.15 11.90 7.41
N ASN A 158 14.77 12.91 8.01
CA ASN A 158 15.06 12.91 9.45
C ASN A 158 13.79 13.01 10.33
N GLU A 159 12.72 13.62 9.84
CA GLU A 159 11.43 13.68 10.53
C GLU A 159 10.78 12.29 10.65
N PHE A 160 10.95 11.46 9.64
CA PHE A 160 10.34 10.14 9.57
C PHE A 160 11.20 9.00 10.15
N LEU A 161 12.49 9.23 10.31
CA LEU A 161 13.42 8.22 10.82
C LEU A 161 13.04 7.67 12.21
N PRO A 162 12.58 8.48 13.19
CA PRO A 162 12.12 7.96 14.47
C PRO A 162 11.01 6.93 14.39
N TYR A 163 10.09 7.07 13.41
CA TYR A 163 9.07 6.06 13.16
C TYR A 163 9.68 4.73 12.72
N ILE A 164 10.65 4.75 11.81
CA ILE A 164 11.33 3.54 11.32
C ILE A 164 12.15 2.88 12.42
N LEU A 165 12.75 3.66 13.32
CA LEU A 165 13.52 3.15 14.46
C LEU A 165 12.62 2.63 15.60
N GLY A 166 11.32 2.89 15.55
CA GLY A 166 10.38 2.47 16.60
C GLY A 166 10.33 3.40 17.80
N GLU A 167 10.86 4.60 17.69
CA GLU A 167 10.87 5.63 18.73
C GLU A 167 9.52 6.37 18.83
N THR A 168 8.72 6.31 17.76
CA THR A 168 7.34 6.83 17.70
C THR A 168 6.44 5.88 16.92
N ASN A 169 5.14 5.96 17.20
CA ASN A 169 4.11 5.24 16.45
C ASN A 169 3.35 6.10 15.43
N THR A 170 3.74 7.37 15.29
CA THR A 170 3.12 8.25 14.28
C THR A 170 3.58 7.80 12.89
N PRO A 171 2.68 7.30 12.03
CA PRO A 171 3.05 6.79 10.72
C PRO A 171 3.50 7.92 9.79
N MET A 172 4.31 7.57 8.81
CA MET A 172 4.64 8.48 7.72
C MET A 172 3.39 8.81 6.90
N PRO A 173 3.27 10.01 6.34
CA PRO A 173 2.14 10.36 5.48
C PRO A 173 2.11 9.45 4.24
N LEU A 174 0.92 9.21 3.70
CA LEU A 174 0.74 8.42 2.46
C LEU A 174 1.35 9.15 1.25
N PHE A 175 1.28 10.47 1.25
CA PHE A 175 1.76 11.34 0.18
C PHE A 175 2.73 12.39 0.74
N VAL A 176 3.77 12.69 -0.04
CA VAL A 176 4.71 13.77 0.27
C VAL A 176 4.95 14.62 -0.97
N LYS A 177 5.12 15.93 -0.77
CA LYS A 177 5.50 16.82 -1.85
C LYS A 177 7.01 16.74 -2.05
N PRO A 178 7.50 16.36 -3.24
CA PRO A 178 8.93 16.31 -3.50
C PRO A 178 9.51 17.73 -3.62
N ASN A 179 10.77 17.90 -3.25
CA ASN A 179 11.48 19.18 -3.36
C ASN A 179 11.96 19.48 -4.79
N ARG A 180 11.85 18.53 -5.70
CA ARG A 180 12.18 18.64 -7.13
C ARG A 180 11.35 17.67 -7.97
N LYS A 181 11.35 17.89 -9.28
CA LYS A 181 10.75 16.91 -10.20
C LYS A 181 11.51 15.58 -10.14
N VAL A 182 10.77 14.49 -10.09
CA VAL A 182 11.29 13.13 -10.07
C VAL A 182 11.35 12.59 -11.51
N SER A 183 12.52 12.20 -11.96
CA SER A 183 12.73 11.63 -13.28
C SER A 183 12.61 10.10 -13.27
N VAL A 184 12.48 9.49 -14.46
CA VAL A 184 12.52 8.02 -14.59
C VAL A 184 13.85 7.45 -14.06
N GLN A 185 14.96 8.17 -14.25
CA GLN A 185 16.26 7.72 -13.74
C GLN A 185 16.31 7.76 -12.20
N ASP A 186 15.69 8.75 -11.58
CA ASP A 186 15.56 8.82 -10.11
C ASP A 186 14.81 7.61 -9.56
N VAL A 187 13.69 7.23 -10.20
CA VAL A 187 12.94 6.02 -9.81
C VAL A 187 13.79 4.76 -9.97
N LYS A 188 14.54 4.63 -11.08
CA LYS A 188 15.44 3.49 -11.28
C LYS A 188 16.54 3.43 -10.22
N ASN A 189 17.07 4.55 -9.78
CA ASN A 189 18.07 4.62 -8.72
C ASN A 189 17.44 4.24 -7.37
N ALA A 190 16.27 4.78 -7.05
CA ALA A 190 15.54 4.46 -5.83
C ALA A 190 15.18 2.97 -5.71
N MET A 191 14.88 2.29 -6.84
CA MET A 191 14.64 0.84 -6.87
C MET A 191 15.90 -0.03 -6.65
N ARG A 192 17.09 0.58 -6.60
CA ARG A 192 18.39 -0.08 -6.35
C ARG A 192 19.04 0.41 -5.06
N ASP A 193 18.32 1.17 -4.27
CA ASP A 193 18.82 1.76 -3.05
C ASP A 193 19.09 0.71 -1.97
N HIS A 194 20.20 0.83 -1.28
CA HIS A 194 20.60 0.01 -0.14
C HIS A 194 20.70 0.84 1.15
N TYR A 195 20.12 2.04 1.15
CA TYR A 195 20.12 3.00 2.27
C TYR A 195 21.53 3.51 2.62
N GLU A 196 22.45 3.56 1.64
CA GLU A 196 23.84 3.93 1.83
C GLU A 196 23.98 5.28 2.52
N GLY A 197 24.87 5.32 3.50
CA GLY A 197 25.15 6.53 4.28
C GLY A 197 24.09 6.89 5.34
N THR A 198 23.09 6.03 5.54
CA THR A 198 22.05 6.22 6.57
C THR A 198 22.24 5.24 7.73
N PRO A 199 21.52 5.42 8.86
CA PRO A 199 21.50 4.43 9.94
C PRO A 199 20.93 3.06 9.56
N LEU A 200 20.26 2.96 8.39
CA LEU A 200 19.63 1.73 7.88
C LEU A 200 20.43 1.06 6.76
N ASP A 201 21.64 1.53 6.49
CA ASP A 201 22.52 1.05 5.42
C ASP A 201 22.69 -0.47 5.48
N ILE A 202 22.09 -1.18 4.51
CA ILE A 202 22.13 -2.67 4.45
C ILE A 202 23.45 -3.21 3.91
N SER A 203 24.35 -2.37 3.42
CA SER A 203 25.72 -2.75 3.07
C SER A 203 26.59 -2.94 4.31
N LYS A 204 26.12 -2.51 5.49
CA LYS A 204 26.74 -2.69 6.80
C LYS A 204 25.98 -3.74 7.62
N ASP A 205 26.66 -4.40 8.55
CA ASP A 205 26.14 -5.56 9.31
C ASP A 205 24.85 -5.27 10.10
N PHE A 206 24.46 -4.02 10.33
CA PHE A 206 23.27 -3.60 11.07
C PHE A 206 22.19 -2.91 10.21
N GLY A 207 22.18 -3.14 8.91
CA GLY A 207 21.20 -2.55 8.00
C GLY A 207 19.73 -2.82 8.34
N ALA A 208 18.82 -2.60 7.42
CA ALA A 208 17.37 -2.64 7.63
C ALA A 208 16.82 -3.96 8.21
N GLY A 209 17.63 -5.02 8.26
CA GLY A 209 17.29 -6.24 8.96
C GLY A 209 18.29 -7.37 8.75
N PRO A 210 18.43 -8.28 9.72
CA PRO A 210 19.40 -9.36 9.68
C PRO A 210 19.24 -10.31 8.50
N MET A 211 18.03 -10.47 7.97
CA MET A 211 17.79 -11.35 6.81
C MET A 211 18.26 -10.74 5.48
N LEU A 212 18.25 -9.43 5.33
CA LEU A 212 18.74 -8.77 4.12
C LEU A 212 20.28 -8.80 4.03
N CYS A 213 20.98 -8.69 5.15
CA CYS A 213 22.44 -8.82 5.18
C CYS A 213 22.94 -10.20 4.74
N GLN A 214 22.13 -11.26 4.88
CA GLN A 214 22.49 -12.62 4.44
C GLN A 214 22.28 -12.85 2.94
N LEU A 215 21.42 -12.07 2.29
CA LEU A 215 21.12 -12.22 0.86
C LEU A 215 22.12 -11.49 -0.04
N PHE A 216 22.92 -10.56 0.52
CA PHE A 216 23.86 -9.72 -0.23
C PHE A 216 25.33 -9.94 0.16
N LYS A 217 25.63 -10.96 0.96
CA LYS A 217 26.97 -11.53 1.13
C LYS A 217 27.17 -12.67 0.15
#